data_d538f892fc099b405363f5965ed21625
#
_entry.id   d538f892fc099b405363f5965ed21625
#
_cell.length_a   1.000
_cell.length_b   1.000
_cell.length_c   1.000
_cell.angle_alpha   90.00
_cell.angle_beta   90.00
_cell.angle_gamma   90.00
#
_symmetry.space_group_name_H-M   'P 1'
#
loop_
_entity.id
_entity.type
_entity.pdbx_description
1 polymer ?
#
loop_
_entity_poly.entity_id
_entity_poly.type
_entity_poly.pdbx_seq_one_letter_code
_entity_poly.pdbx_strand_id
1 'polypeptide(L)'
;MMIDLESLLEGGCERLTLDESFDLSDEALDGVFPFTTSVRVRGDVVNRAGIVTMEAAATGVMHFVCDRCAAEAERTLSVPMEHILVSALQSEDDADRYILVPDGKLDLRQLTLEDIFLSLPSKLLCSEDCKGICPTCGKNLNEGPCGCKKEVDPRLAALLDLFES
;
A
#
# COMPACT_ATOMS: atom_id res chain seq x y z
N MET A 1 -10.95 12.51 7.24
CA MET A 1 -10.55 13.95 7.31
C MET A 1 -11.00 14.63 6.02
N MET A 2 -11.93 15.56 6.13
CA MET A 2 -12.57 16.20 4.97
C MET A 2 -11.81 17.43 4.53
N ILE A 3 -11.47 17.50 3.25
CA ILE A 3 -10.86 18.66 2.58
C ILE A 3 -11.95 19.31 1.73
N ASP A 4 -12.08 20.63 1.85
CA ASP A 4 -13.03 21.42 1.06
C ASP A 4 -12.38 21.86 -0.26
N LEU A 5 -12.94 21.44 -1.35
CA LEU A 5 -12.48 21.71 -2.72
C LEU A 5 -13.51 22.51 -3.53
N GLU A 6 -14.60 22.99 -2.90
CA GLU A 6 -15.70 23.66 -3.61
C GLU A 6 -15.19 24.84 -4.43
N SER A 7 -14.40 25.74 -3.82
CA SER A 7 -13.85 26.91 -4.53
C SER A 7 -12.90 26.52 -5.68
N LEU A 8 -12.22 25.38 -5.57
CA LEU A 8 -11.32 24.89 -6.60
C LEU A 8 -12.10 24.27 -7.77
N LEU A 9 -13.17 23.52 -7.48
CA LEU A 9 -14.07 22.94 -8.49
C LEU A 9 -14.85 24.01 -9.26
N GLU A 10 -15.26 25.08 -8.58
CA GLU A 10 -15.97 26.22 -9.19
C GLU A 10 -15.05 27.20 -9.94
N GLY A 11 -13.74 27.00 -9.89
CA GLY A 11 -12.74 27.88 -10.53
C GLY A 11 -12.44 29.17 -9.80
N GLY A 12 -12.85 29.30 -8.56
CA GLY A 12 -12.54 30.44 -7.68
C GLY A 12 -11.12 30.42 -7.15
N CYS A 13 -10.47 29.25 -7.16
CA CYS A 13 -9.08 29.02 -6.78
C CYS A 13 -8.41 28.11 -7.80
N GLU A 14 -7.12 28.33 -8.10
CA GLU A 14 -6.38 27.50 -9.06
C GLU A 14 -5.58 26.39 -8.41
N ARG A 15 -5.25 26.52 -7.11
CA ARG A 15 -4.38 25.57 -6.40
C ARG A 15 -4.68 25.53 -4.91
N LEU A 16 -4.69 24.34 -4.36
CA LEU A 16 -4.72 24.05 -2.93
C LEU A 16 -3.54 23.17 -2.57
N THR A 17 -2.67 23.62 -1.68
CA THR A 17 -1.56 22.81 -1.17
C THR A 17 -2.02 21.95 0.00
N LEU A 18 -1.67 20.67 -0.05
CA LEU A 18 -1.93 19.68 0.98
C LEU A 18 -0.66 19.48 1.83
N ASP A 19 -0.77 19.57 3.14
CA ASP A 19 0.25 19.17 4.12
C ASP A 19 -0.46 18.70 5.37
N GLU A 20 -0.97 17.48 5.32
CA GLU A 20 -1.83 16.91 6.33
C GLU A 20 -1.21 15.66 6.95
N SER A 21 -1.50 15.45 8.25
CA SER A 21 -1.06 14.25 8.95
C SER A 21 -2.22 13.69 9.75
N PHE A 22 -2.41 12.40 9.70
CA PHE A 22 -3.46 11.71 10.43
C PHE A 22 -3.00 10.35 10.95
N ASP A 23 -3.62 9.94 12.03
CA ASP A 23 -3.39 8.66 12.66
C ASP A 23 -4.18 7.56 11.92
N LEU A 24 -3.51 6.47 11.59
CA LEU A 24 -4.08 5.26 11.01
C LEU A 24 -3.90 4.04 11.93
N SER A 25 -3.60 4.27 13.22
CA SER A 25 -3.35 3.19 14.19
C SER A 25 -4.60 2.32 14.47
N ASP A 26 -5.78 2.80 14.12
CA ASP A 26 -7.06 2.08 14.20
C ASP A 26 -7.38 1.25 12.94
N GLU A 27 -6.57 1.37 11.89
CA GLU A 27 -6.77 0.63 10.66
C GLU A 27 -6.05 -0.71 10.67
N ALA A 28 -6.81 -1.78 10.47
CA ALA A 28 -6.30 -3.14 10.44
C ALA A 28 -6.08 -3.63 9.00
N LEU A 29 -4.91 -4.22 8.74
CA LEU A 29 -4.60 -4.98 7.53
C LEU A 29 -4.44 -6.45 7.93
N ASP A 30 -5.29 -7.33 7.43
CA ASP A 30 -5.29 -8.77 7.77
C ASP A 30 -5.22 -9.08 9.27
N GLY A 31 -5.88 -8.24 10.09
CA GLY A 31 -5.92 -8.39 11.55
C GLY A 31 -4.70 -7.84 12.30
N VAL A 32 -3.77 -7.21 11.60
CA VAL A 32 -2.62 -6.50 12.16
C VAL A 32 -2.82 -4.99 12.00
N PHE A 33 -2.42 -4.20 12.99
CA PHE A 33 -2.44 -2.74 12.94
C PHE A 33 -1.05 -2.23 12.52
N PRO A 34 -0.83 -2.00 11.22
CA PRO A 34 0.52 -1.77 10.70
C PRO A 34 1.05 -0.36 10.95
N PHE A 35 0.17 0.60 11.27
CA PHE A 35 0.56 2.00 11.41
C PHE A 35 0.63 2.38 12.90
N THR A 36 1.84 2.54 13.42
CA THR A 36 2.09 2.98 14.82
C THR A 36 2.42 4.47 14.90
N THR A 37 2.66 5.10 13.75
CA THR A 37 2.97 6.52 13.61
C THR A 37 2.02 7.17 12.61
N SER A 38 1.89 8.50 12.69
CA SER A 38 1.07 9.25 11.75
C SER A 38 1.57 9.10 10.31
N VAL A 39 0.63 8.97 9.39
CA VAL A 39 0.87 9.07 7.95
C VAL A 39 0.70 10.52 7.54
N ARG A 40 1.64 11.02 6.74
CA ARG A 40 1.64 12.39 6.23
C ARG A 40 1.39 12.41 4.73
N VAL A 41 0.45 13.26 4.30
CA VAL A 41 0.15 13.51 2.89
C VAL A 41 0.60 14.90 2.51
N ARG A 42 1.43 15.00 1.48
CA ARG A 42 1.92 16.26 0.91
C ARG A 42 1.75 16.29 -0.59
N GLY A 43 1.30 17.43 -1.08
CA GLY A 43 1.11 17.66 -2.51
C GLY A 43 0.23 18.84 -2.79
N ASP A 44 -0.37 18.83 -3.96
CA ASP A 44 -1.22 19.89 -4.44
C ASP A 44 -2.47 19.35 -5.14
N VAL A 45 -3.56 20.08 -5.01
CA VAL A 45 -4.75 19.94 -5.86
C VAL A 45 -4.81 21.17 -6.75
N VAL A 46 -4.90 20.97 -8.06
CA VAL A 46 -4.81 22.05 -9.06
C VAL A 46 -5.97 21.98 -10.02
N ASN A 47 -6.63 23.11 -10.27
CA ASN A 47 -7.58 23.25 -11.36
C ASN A 47 -6.89 23.88 -12.58
N ARG A 48 -6.82 23.12 -13.67
CA ARG A 48 -6.34 23.61 -14.98
C ARG A 48 -7.44 23.48 -16.01
N ALA A 49 -7.99 24.61 -16.44
CA ALA A 49 -9.02 24.66 -17.47
C ALA A 49 -10.26 23.79 -17.16
N GLY A 50 -10.66 23.71 -15.90
CA GLY A 50 -11.83 22.95 -15.46
C GLY A 50 -11.53 21.47 -15.14
N ILE A 51 -10.28 21.02 -15.28
CA ILE A 51 -9.83 19.69 -14.86
C ILE A 51 -9.11 19.84 -13.52
N VAL A 52 -9.67 19.22 -12.47
CA VAL A 52 -9.09 19.23 -11.14
C VAL A 52 -8.28 17.95 -10.94
N THR A 53 -6.98 18.11 -10.71
CA THR A 53 -6.04 17.01 -10.48
C THR A 53 -5.42 17.13 -9.09
N MET A 54 -5.27 16.00 -8.41
CA MET A 54 -4.49 15.89 -7.18
C MET A 54 -3.19 15.17 -7.50
N GLU A 55 -2.06 15.78 -7.14
CA GLU A 55 -0.73 15.21 -7.19
C GLU A 55 -0.12 15.31 -5.80
N ALA A 56 -0.08 14.21 -5.07
CA ALA A 56 0.38 14.14 -3.69
C ALA A 56 1.18 12.86 -3.43
N ALA A 57 1.79 12.76 -2.27
CA ALA A 57 2.41 11.54 -1.78
C ALA A 57 2.06 11.32 -0.31
N ALA A 58 1.66 10.09 0.01
CA ALA A 58 1.50 9.63 1.38
C ALA A 58 2.81 8.99 1.85
N THR A 59 3.30 9.43 3.02
CA THR A 59 4.54 8.92 3.63
C THR A 59 4.30 8.51 5.06
N GLY A 60 4.91 7.39 5.47
CA GLY A 60 4.76 6.85 6.82
C GLY A 60 5.65 5.65 7.04
N VAL A 61 5.56 5.06 8.23
CA VAL A 61 6.23 3.79 8.56
C VAL A 61 5.17 2.74 8.83
N MET A 62 5.31 1.60 8.16
CA MET A 62 4.45 0.44 8.32
C MET A 62 5.22 -0.68 9.00
N HIS A 63 4.65 -1.24 10.06
CA HIS A 63 5.13 -2.43 10.76
C HIS A 63 4.36 -3.65 10.25
N PHE A 64 5.04 -4.74 10.02
CA PHE A 64 4.42 -5.95 9.51
C PHE A 64 5.19 -7.20 9.94
N VAL A 65 4.56 -8.34 9.80
CA VAL A 65 5.20 -9.65 9.97
C VAL A 65 5.55 -10.20 8.60
N CYS A 66 6.80 -10.62 8.41
CA CYS A 66 7.26 -11.14 7.12
C CYS A 66 6.55 -12.45 6.76
N ASP A 67 5.94 -12.52 5.58
CA ASP A 67 5.20 -13.70 5.10
C ASP A 67 6.07 -14.94 4.87
N ARG A 68 7.39 -14.79 4.82
CA ARG A 68 8.31 -15.93 4.63
C ARG A 68 8.98 -16.41 5.92
N CYS A 69 9.40 -15.51 6.78
CA CYS A 69 10.21 -15.89 7.96
C CYS A 69 9.52 -15.59 9.29
N ALA A 70 8.31 -15.02 9.25
CA ALA A 70 7.51 -14.62 10.40
C ALA A 70 8.25 -13.67 11.39
N ALA A 71 9.30 -13.00 10.93
CA ALA A 71 9.98 -11.98 11.72
C ALA A 71 9.23 -10.64 11.58
N GLU A 72 9.19 -9.88 12.66
CA GLU A 72 8.72 -8.50 12.63
C GLU A 72 9.67 -7.64 11.80
N ALA A 73 9.12 -6.76 10.99
CA ALA A 73 9.85 -5.86 10.14
C ALA A 73 9.11 -4.53 10.00
N GLU A 74 9.83 -3.50 9.59
CA GLU A 74 9.26 -2.20 9.25
C GLU A 74 9.66 -1.77 7.85
N ARG A 75 8.81 -0.97 7.22
CA ARG A 75 9.07 -0.39 5.91
C ARG A 75 8.59 1.05 5.89
N THR A 76 9.43 1.93 5.38
CA THR A 76 8.98 3.27 5.00
C THR A 76 8.11 3.19 3.76
N LEU A 77 6.90 3.72 3.84
CA LEU A 77 5.99 3.88 2.73
C LEU A 77 6.20 5.24 2.08
N SER A 78 6.15 5.26 0.75
CA SER A 78 6.04 6.46 -0.05
C SER A 78 5.13 6.12 -1.23
N VAL A 79 3.86 6.46 -1.09
CA VAL A 79 2.81 6.11 -2.05
C VAL A 79 2.45 7.35 -2.83
N PRO A 80 2.68 7.38 -4.15
CA PRO A 80 2.21 8.46 -5.00
C PRO A 80 0.68 8.41 -5.11
N MET A 81 0.06 9.57 -5.09
CA MET A 81 -1.39 9.76 -5.19
C MET A 81 -1.66 10.71 -6.35
N GLU A 82 -2.11 10.15 -7.47
CA GLU A 82 -2.40 10.91 -8.69
C GLU A 82 -3.85 10.64 -9.11
N HIS A 83 -4.72 11.63 -8.89
CA HIS A 83 -6.16 11.47 -9.13
C HIS A 83 -6.75 12.65 -9.88
N ILE A 84 -7.76 12.36 -10.69
CA ILE A 84 -8.65 13.38 -11.27
C ILE A 84 -9.92 13.42 -10.42
N LEU A 85 -10.24 14.61 -9.91
CA LEU A 85 -11.37 14.83 -9.02
C LEU A 85 -12.53 15.43 -9.79
N VAL A 86 -13.74 14.88 -9.63
CA VAL A 86 -14.94 15.32 -10.32
C VAL A 86 -16.10 15.47 -9.35
N SER A 87 -16.96 16.45 -9.60
CA SER A 87 -18.18 16.66 -8.81
C SER A 87 -19.32 15.71 -9.20
N ALA A 88 -19.30 15.18 -10.42
CA ALA A 88 -20.26 14.21 -10.93
C ALA A 88 -19.62 13.29 -11.97
N LEU A 89 -20.03 12.02 -11.99
CA LEU A 89 -19.66 11.07 -13.03
C LEU A 89 -20.63 11.19 -14.21
N GLN A 90 -20.13 11.06 -15.43
CA GLN A 90 -20.96 11.05 -16.64
C GLN A 90 -21.46 9.63 -16.96
N SER A 91 -20.75 8.61 -16.51
CA SER A 91 -21.04 7.19 -16.72
C SER A 91 -20.57 6.38 -15.51
N GLU A 92 -21.19 5.22 -15.26
CA GLU A 92 -20.72 4.27 -14.24
C GLU A 92 -19.34 3.70 -14.57
N ASP A 93 -18.98 3.60 -15.85
CA ASP A 93 -17.66 3.14 -16.31
C ASP A 93 -16.51 4.12 -15.97
N ASP A 94 -16.85 5.34 -15.60
CA ASP A 94 -15.89 6.38 -15.24
C ASP A 94 -15.48 6.31 -13.75
N ALA A 95 -16.16 5.51 -12.94
CA ALA A 95 -15.92 5.39 -11.51
C ALA A 95 -14.48 4.89 -11.18
N ASP A 96 -13.89 4.06 -12.05
CA ASP A 96 -12.54 3.55 -11.89
C ASP A 96 -11.44 4.57 -12.27
N ARG A 97 -11.83 5.68 -12.92
CA ARG A 97 -10.88 6.66 -13.46
C ARG A 97 -10.86 7.97 -12.68
N TYR A 98 -11.96 8.28 -12.02
CA TYR A 98 -12.16 9.55 -11.35
C TYR A 98 -12.56 9.36 -9.91
N ILE A 99 -12.07 10.23 -9.05
CA ILE A 99 -12.54 10.30 -7.66
C ILE A 99 -13.73 11.26 -7.61
N LEU A 100 -14.86 10.73 -7.21
CA LEU A 100 -16.07 11.53 -7.02
C LEU A 100 -15.96 12.31 -5.71
N VAL A 101 -16.14 13.62 -5.81
CA VAL A 101 -16.08 14.56 -4.69
C VAL A 101 -17.45 15.22 -4.54
N PRO A 102 -18.42 14.56 -3.91
CA PRO A 102 -19.76 15.10 -3.74
C PRO A 102 -19.69 16.35 -2.85
N ASP A 103 -20.45 17.38 -3.24
CA ASP A 103 -20.51 18.67 -2.53
C ASP A 103 -19.12 19.32 -2.30
N GLY A 104 -18.14 19.06 -3.20
CA GLY A 104 -16.80 19.60 -3.11
C GLY A 104 -15.96 19.07 -1.94
N LYS A 105 -16.37 17.98 -1.28
CA LYS A 105 -15.69 17.47 -0.07
C LYS A 105 -14.99 16.15 -0.35
N LEU A 106 -13.66 16.14 -0.19
CA LEU A 106 -12.81 14.96 -0.31
C LEU A 106 -12.48 14.39 1.06
N ASP A 107 -12.76 13.10 1.29
CA ASP A 107 -12.19 12.39 2.44
C ASP A 107 -10.76 11.93 2.13
N LEU A 108 -9.79 12.80 2.47
CA LEU A 108 -8.38 12.54 2.22
C LEU A 108 -7.87 11.31 3.00
N ARG A 109 -8.38 11.07 4.23
CA ARG A 109 -7.98 9.91 5.02
C ARG A 109 -8.38 8.60 4.33
N GLN A 110 -9.64 8.52 3.89
CA GLN A 110 -10.15 7.34 3.20
C GLN A 110 -9.40 7.09 1.88
N LEU A 111 -9.24 8.12 1.05
CA LEU A 111 -8.50 8.01 -0.20
C LEU A 111 -7.06 7.57 0.01
N THR A 112 -6.38 8.11 1.03
CA THR A 112 -5.00 7.71 1.36
C THR A 112 -4.92 6.25 1.77
N LEU A 113 -5.89 5.73 2.54
CA LEU A 113 -5.93 4.32 2.92
C LEU A 113 -6.10 3.41 1.70
N GLU A 114 -7.00 3.77 0.80
CA GLU A 114 -7.24 3.02 -0.44
C GLU A 114 -5.97 2.95 -1.29
N ASP A 115 -5.29 4.09 -1.50
CA ASP A 115 -4.04 4.15 -2.26
C ASP A 115 -2.91 3.34 -1.60
N ILE A 116 -2.77 3.43 -0.27
CA ILE A 116 -1.80 2.63 0.46
C ILE A 116 -2.09 1.15 0.24
N PHE A 117 -3.32 0.69 0.45
CA PHE A 117 -3.67 -0.72 0.32
C PHE A 117 -3.47 -1.24 -1.10
N LEU A 118 -3.82 -0.45 -2.11
CA LEU A 118 -3.58 -0.79 -3.52
C LEU A 118 -2.09 -0.84 -3.89
N SER A 119 -1.25 -0.07 -3.20
CA SER A 119 0.20 -0.03 -3.44
C SER A 119 0.96 -1.19 -2.79
N LEU A 120 0.35 -1.87 -1.81
CA LEU A 120 1.03 -2.95 -1.10
C LEU A 120 1.24 -4.16 -2.01
N PRO A 121 2.43 -4.78 -1.95
CA PRO A 121 2.67 -6.01 -2.69
C PRO A 121 1.85 -7.16 -2.08
N SER A 122 1.52 -8.17 -2.88
CA SER A 122 0.79 -9.36 -2.42
C SER A 122 1.51 -10.17 -1.34
N LYS A 123 2.80 -9.90 -1.09
CA LYS A 123 3.59 -10.50 0.00
C LYS A 123 4.46 -9.45 0.63
N LEU A 124 4.36 -9.33 1.94
CA LEU A 124 5.20 -8.46 2.76
C LEU A 124 6.45 -9.22 3.21
N LEU A 125 7.60 -8.86 2.67
CA LEU A 125 8.88 -9.51 2.97
C LEU A 125 9.82 -8.55 3.69
N CYS A 126 10.53 -9.04 4.71
CA CYS A 126 11.54 -8.27 5.43
C CYS A 126 12.73 -7.87 4.54
N SER A 127 13.03 -8.68 3.52
CA SER A 127 13.99 -8.39 2.46
C SER A 127 13.62 -9.19 1.19
N GLU A 128 14.05 -8.72 0.03
CA GLU A 128 13.83 -9.42 -1.26
C GLU A 128 14.44 -10.82 -1.24
N ASP A 129 15.62 -10.96 -0.61
CA ASP A 129 16.36 -12.22 -0.47
C ASP A 129 15.98 -13.03 0.79
N CYS A 130 14.83 -12.76 1.39
CA CYS A 130 14.40 -13.48 2.60
C CYS A 130 14.33 -14.99 2.31
N LYS A 131 15.11 -15.77 3.09
CA LYS A 131 15.19 -17.24 2.95
C LYS A 131 14.03 -17.98 3.61
N GLY A 132 13.25 -17.28 4.43
CA GLY A 132 12.10 -17.85 5.12
C GLY A 132 12.47 -18.72 6.31
N ILE A 133 11.55 -19.60 6.68
CA ILE A 133 11.72 -20.60 7.75
C ILE A 133 11.94 -21.99 7.17
N CYS A 134 12.66 -22.82 7.90
CA CYS A 134 12.78 -24.22 7.57
C CYS A 134 11.42 -24.93 7.75
N PRO A 135 10.89 -25.63 6.74
CA PRO A 135 9.59 -26.30 6.87
C PRO A 135 9.60 -27.47 7.87
N THR A 136 10.78 -28.00 8.20
CA THR A 136 10.94 -29.17 9.10
C THR A 136 11.06 -28.74 10.56
N CYS A 137 11.86 -27.69 10.86
CA CYS A 137 12.16 -27.31 12.25
C CYS A 137 11.75 -25.89 12.63
N GLY A 138 11.19 -25.09 11.69
CA GLY A 138 10.77 -23.72 11.94
C GLY A 138 11.90 -22.69 12.13
N LYS A 139 13.18 -23.11 12.03
CA LYS A 139 14.30 -22.17 12.18
C LYS A 139 14.28 -21.11 11.08
N ASN A 140 14.51 -19.85 11.46
CA ASN A 140 14.70 -18.77 10.50
C ASN A 140 16.01 -18.96 9.71
N LEU A 141 15.89 -19.17 8.39
CA LEU A 141 17.03 -19.45 7.52
C LEU A 141 17.87 -18.20 7.19
N ASN A 142 17.37 -17.02 7.52
CA ASN A 142 18.16 -15.78 7.41
C ASN A 142 19.27 -15.71 8.47
N GLU A 143 19.08 -16.38 9.61
CA GLU A 143 20.05 -16.47 10.71
C GLU A 143 21.14 -17.55 10.50
N GLY A 144 20.99 -18.32 9.43
CA GLY A 144 21.93 -19.38 9.06
C GLY A 144 21.24 -20.71 8.73
N PRO A 145 21.97 -21.65 8.13
CA PRO A 145 21.41 -22.92 7.72
C PRO A 145 20.96 -23.76 8.94
N CYS A 146 19.93 -24.55 8.75
CA CYS A 146 19.56 -25.59 9.71
C CYS A 146 20.20 -26.92 9.33
N GLY A 147 20.34 -27.84 10.30
CA GLY A 147 20.87 -29.20 10.06
C GLY A 147 19.87 -30.20 9.48
N CYS A 148 18.64 -29.74 9.14
CA CYS A 148 17.61 -30.62 8.59
C CYS A 148 17.95 -31.05 7.16
N LYS A 149 17.81 -32.33 6.87
CA LYS A 149 17.83 -32.81 5.49
C LYS A 149 16.47 -32.51 4.84
N LYS A 150 16.48 -31.99 3.61
CA LYS A 150 15.25 -31.89 2.80
C LYS A 150 14.75 -33.30 2.55
N GLU A 151 13.60 -33.64 3.10
CA GLU A 151 12.91 -34.84 2.70
C GLU A 151 12.38 -34.62 1.28
N VAL A 152 12.83 -35.46 0.35
CA VAL A 152 12.32 -35.47 -1.02
C VAL A 152 11.01 -36.22 -0.99
N ASP A 153 9.95 -35.59 -1.52
CA ASP A 153 8.66 -36.32 -1.70
C ASP A 153 8.89 -37.60 -2.51
N PRO A 154 8.51 -38.76 -1.96
CA PRO A 154 8.74 -40.04 -2.64
C PRO A 154 8.15 -40.09 -4.06
N ARG A 155 7.11 -39.29 -4.33
CA ARG A 155 6.49 -39.19 -5.67
C ARG A 155 7.36 -38.47 -6.68
N LEU A 156 8.27 -37.58 -6.20
CA LEU A 156 9.20 -36.83 -7.03
C LEU A 156 10.60 -37.44 -7.08
N ALA A 157 10.88 -38.47 -6.27
CA ALA A 157 12.19 -39.13 -6.22
C ALA A 157 12.63 -39.61 -7.60
N ALA A 158 11.71 -40.20 -8.37
CA ALA A 158 12.00 -40.69 -9.72
C ALA A 158 12.38 -39.58 -10.73
N LEU A 159 12.00 -38.33 -10.49
CA LEU A 159 12.39 -37.18 -11.31
C LEU A 159 13.83 -36.73 -11.01
N LEU A 160 14.31 -36.87 -9.75
CA LEU A 160 15.66 -36.51 -9.39
C LEU A 160 16.69 -37.42 -10.06
N ASP A 161 16.39 -38.74 -10.19
CA ASP A 161 17.26 -39.71 -10.87
C ASP A 161 17.48 -39.36 -12.36
N LEU A 162 16.52 -38.65 -12.99
CA LEU A 162 16.64 -38.18 -14.37
C LEU A 162 17.56 -36.94 -14.54
N PHE A 163 17.80 -36.19 -13.49
CA PHE A 163 18.66 -34.99 -13.53
C PHE A 163 20.12 -35.27 -13.07
N GLU A 164 20.38 -36.44 -12.46
CA GLU A 164 21.73 -36.88 -12.05
C GLU A 164 22.40 -37.81 -13.07
N SER A 165 21.75 -38.08 -14.21
CA SER A 165 22.28 -38.87 -15.34
C SER A 165 22.82 -37.88 -16.41
#